data_c1069df8077cb7c7124d2c26f894c4f2
#
_entry.id   c1069df8077cb7c7124d2c26f894c4f2
#
_cell.length_a   1.000
_cell.length_b   1.000
_cell.length_c   1.000
_cell.angle_alpha   90.00
_cell.angle_beta   90.00
_cell.angle_gamma   90.00
#
_symmetry.space_group_name_H-M   'P 1'
#
loop_
_entity.id
_entity.type
_entity.pdbx_description
1 polymer ?
#
loop_
_entity_poly.entity_id
_entity_poly.type
_entity_poly.pdbx_seq_one_letter_code
_entity_poly.pdbx_strand_id
1 'polypeptide(L)'
;MAPSLLKRITAAGLSAGLMMSLAGVGGGPWRSAQAQTAPAPNLTAAETALNQGLMLIQQGQAEQAQAQFQQAVALDPNLAAAHYNLGLLFRQQGRLQEAASAFWQAVRADPQFAMAYANLGGALIEGGNLDQAEAYLRRALQIQPDLGNAHYNLGMVLQGQGRLDEALAAFTLAGQYSPQAPESHFQRGIIYMQREQYGDAEAALGQALAIQPQYPQAHYNLGLVRFNQGQVESALESFRRATQINGSYADAYYSAGLAFTQLGRYEEARAVLEYAKNLYITMGNPDWAAKAQNLLGRLPN
;
A
#
# COMPACT_ATOMS: atom_id res chain seq x y z
N MET A 1 -31.90 -14.36 -6.84
CA MET A 1 -30.44 -14.54 -6.79
C MET A 1 -29.81 -13.15 -6.85
N ALA A 2 -29.31 -12.66 -5.71
CA ALA A 2 -28.62 -11.38 -5.66
C ALA A 2 -27.21 -11.58 -6.26
N PRO A 3 -26.72 -10.67 -7.13
CA PRO A 3 -25.35 -10.72 -7.59
C PRO A 3 -24.42 -10.57 -6.36
N SER A 4 -23.42 -11.45 -6.28
CA SER A 4 -22.55 -11.53 -5.10
C SER A 4 -22.01 -10.14 -4.72
N LEU A 5 -22.05 -9.82 -3.45
CA LEU A 5 -21.57 -8.59 -2.83
C LEU A 5 -20.12 -8.27 -3.29
N LEU A 6 -19.34 -9.29 -3.59
CA LEU A 6 -17.97 -9.23 -4.07
C LEU A 6 -17.78 -8.45 -5.38
N LYS A 7 -18.62 -8.68 -6.40
CA LYS A 7 -18.45 -8.02 -7.72
C LYS A 7 -18.65 -6.51 -7.70
N ARG A 8 -19.26 -5.97 -6.62
CA ARG A 8 -19.56 -4.54 -6.50
C ARG A 8 -18.64 -3.81 -5.52
N ILE A 9 -17.97 -4.53 -4.61
CA ILE A 9 -17.10 -3.96 -3.57
C ILE A 9 -15.63 -3.94 -4.03
N THR A 10 -15.22 -4.83 -4.94
CA THR A 10 -13.85 -4.88 -5.47
C THR A 10 -13.43 -3.63 -6.23
N ALA A 11 -14.37 -2.91 -6.85
CA ALA A 11 -14.05 -1.64 -7.53
C ALA A 11 -13.70 -0.50 -6.55
N ALA A 12 -14.26 -0.53 -5.33
CA ALA A 12 -13.93 0.46 -4.29
C ALA A 12 -12.64 0.10 -3.52
N GLY A 13 -12.30 -1.19 -3.44
CA GLY A 13 -11.08 -1.67 -2.78
C GLY A 13 -9.80 -1.36 -3.54
N LEU A 14 -9.86 -1.26 -4.86
CA LEU A 14 -8.70 -0.94 -5.70
C LEU A 14 -8.25 0.53 -5.55
N SER A 15 -9.17 1.45 -5.29
CA SER A 15 -8.82 2.87 -5.09
C SER A 15 -8.26 3.16 -3.69
N ALA A 16 -8.65 2.39 -2.67
CA ALA A 16 -8.16 2.58 -1.30
C ALA A 16 -6.75 1.97 -1.08
N GLY A 17 -6.39 0.91 -1.82
CA GLY A 17 -5.08 0.26 -1.71
C GLY A 17 -3.92 1.12 -2.21
N LEU A 18 -4.16 2.05 -3.14
CA LEU A 18 -3.11 2.91 -3.70
C LEU A 18 -2.68 4.04 -2.75
N MET A 19 -3.55 4.47 -1.82
CA MET A 19 -3.26 5.62 -0.96
C MET A 19 -2.58 5.30 0.37
N MET A 20 -2.46 4.03 0.79
CA MET A 20 -1.96 3.68 2.12
C MET A 20 -0.53 3.14 2.19
N SER A 21 0.18 3.00 1.07
CA SER A 21 1.58 2.54 1.07
C SER A 21 2.61 3.56 1.60
N LEU A 22 2.18 4.77 1.96
CA LEU A 22 3.11 5.84 2.40
C LEU A 22 3.38 5.88 3.91
N ALA A 23 2.60 5.19 4.74
CA ALA A 23 2.71 5.33 6.21
C ALA A 23 3.45 4.17 6.91
N GLY A 24 3.84 3.11 6.22
CA GLY A 24 4.35 1.87 6.81
C GLY A 24 5.84 1.59 6.64
N VAL A 25 6.62 2.42 5.97
CA VAL A 25 8.07 2.22 5.85
C VAL A 25 8.80 3.01 6.95
N GLY A 26 8.45 2.75 8.18
CA GLY A 26 9.26 3.08 9.34
C GLY A 26 10.34 2.02 9.50
N GLY A 27 11.51 2.24 8.91
CA GLY A 27 12.66 1.38 9.14
C GLY A 27 13.46 1.06 7.90
N GLY A 28 14.01 2.09 7.29
CA GLY A 28 15.31 2.13 6.79
C GLY A 28 15.81 1.86 5.41
N PRO A 29 15.81 2.75 4.48
CA PRO A 29 16.93 2.79 3.54
C PRO A 29 18.09 3.68 4.00
N TRP A 30 18.01 4.28 5.19
CA TRP A 30 19.03 5.21 5.72
C TRP A 30 20.15 4.50 6.50
N ARG A 31 20.45 3.21 6.26
CA ARG A 31 21.62 2.57 6.86
C ARG A 31 22.88 3.19 6.30
N SER A 32 23.50 4.05 7.11
CA SER A 32 24.91 4.33 7.03
C SER A 32 25.69 3.02 7.07
N ALA A 33 26.44 2.71 6.03
CA ALA A 33 27.52 1.75 6.13
C ALA A 33 28.46 2.27 7.22
N GLN A 34 28.53 1.60 8.37
CA GLN A 34 29.55 1.86 9.38
C GLN A 34 30.89 1.48 8.75
N ALA A 35 31.63 2.47 8.36
CA ALA A 35 33.01 2.33 7.90
C ALA A 35 33.88 1.89 9.08
N GLN A 36 34.54 0.75 8.92
CA GLN A 36 35.73 0.40 9.66
C GLN A 36 36.78 1.52 9.47
N THR A 37 37.54 1.82 10.50
CA THR A 37 38.54 2.88 10.60
C THR A 37 39.70 2.70 9.61
N ALA A 38 39.47 3.04 8.36
CA ALA A 38 40.46 3.45 7.41
C ALA A 38 40.62 5.01 7.47
N PRO A 39 41.76 5.61 7.17
CA PRO A 39 41.88 7.06 7.10
C PRO A 39 40.77 7.60 6.22
N ALA A 40 40.03 8.61 6.72
CA ALA A 40 38.87 9.14 6.03
C ALA A 40 39.24 9.46 4.58
N PRO A 41 38.56 8.87 3.59
CA PRO A 41 38.84 9.21 2.20
C PRO A 41 38.60 10.71 2.03
N ASN A 42 39.47 11.41 1.24
CA ASN A 42 39.26 12.80 0.85
C ASN A 42 37.95 12.85 0.04
N LEU A 43 36.84 13.11 0.69
CA LEU A 43 35.52 13.23 0.06
C LEU A 43 35.56 14.39 -0.94
N THR A 44 34.97 14.17 -2.11
CA THR A 44 34.73 15.25 -3.07
C THR A 44 33.75 16.27 -2.48
N ALA A 45 33.72 17.47 -3.02
CA ALA A 45 32.76 18.49 -2.61
C ALA A 45 31.30 18.00 -2.81
N ALA A 46 31.05 17.21 -3.86
CA ALA A 46 29.75 16.60 -4.13
C ALA A 46 29.35 15.57 -3.06
N GLU A 47 30.25 14.66 -2.68
CA GLU A 47 30.04 13.68 -1.63
C GLU A 47 29.86 14.34 -0.25
N THR A 48 30.58 15.45 -0.01
CA THR A 48 30.40 16.24 1.22
C THR A 48 29.00 16.83 1.30
N ALA A 49 28.51 17.44 0.21
CA ALA A 49 27.14 17.95 0.13
C ALA A 49 26.09 16.83 0.28
N LEU A 50 26.30 15.66 -0.37
CA LEU A 50 25.44 14.49 -0.20
C LEU A 50 25.35 14.07 1.28
N ASN A 51 26.49 13.93 1.96
CA ASN A 51 26.55 13.53 3.37
C ASN A 51 25.88 14.56 4.30
N GLN A 52 26.03 15.85 4.01
CA GLN A 52 25.32 16.92 4.73
C GLN A 52 23.81 16.79 4.53
N GLY A 53 23.34 16.52 3.31
CA GLY A 53 21.94 16.26 3.03
C GLY A 53 21.40 15.06 3.81
N LEU A 54 22.14 13.95 3.88
CA LEU A 54 21.74 12.76 4.65
C LEU A 54 21.65 13.06 6.16
N MET A 55 22.57 13.84 6.71
CA MET A 55 22.50 14.28 8.11
C MET A 55 21.27 15.15 8.37
N LEU A 56 20.94 16.06 7.46
CA LEU A 56 19.76 16.92 7.58
C LEU A 56 18.45 16.13 7.52
N ILE A 57 18.39 15.07 6.72
CA ILE A 57 17.26 14.12 6.73
C ILE A 57 17.09 13.48 8.12
N GLN A 58 18.16 13.02 8.74
CA GLN A 58 18.12 12.43 10.09
C GLN A 58 17.64 13.44 11.15
N GLN A 59 17.85 14.73 10.92
CA GLN A 59 17.38 15.83 11.78
C GLN A 59 15.96 16.29 11.44
N GLY A 60 15.29 15.69 10.44
CA GLY A 60 13.96 16.10 9.99
C GLY A 60 13.94 17.39 9.16
N GLN A 61 15.10 17.89 8.72
CA GLN A 61 15.26 19.13 7.98
C GLN A 61 15.23 18.91 6.46
N ALA A 62 14.08 18.44 5.96
CA ALA A 62 13.91 17.98 4.58
C ALA A 62 14.20 19.04 3.52
N GLU A 63 13.81 20.30 3.74
CA GLU A 63 14.04 21.41 2.80
C GLU A 63 15.54 21.72 2.66
N GLN A 64 16.26 21.74 3.79
CA GLN A 64 17.70 21.98 3.78
C GLN A 64 18.46 20.79 3.16
N ALA A 65 17.99 19.56 3.42
CA ALA A 65 18.52 18.36 2.80
C ALA A 65 18.35 18.41 1.27
N GLN A 66 17.18 18.86 0.78
CA GLN A 66 16.95 19.03 -0.65
C GLN A 66 17.98 19.98 -1.28
N ALA A 67 18.26 21.12 -0.64
CA ALA A 67 19.25 22.08 -1.13
C ALA A 67 20.67 21.46 -1.21
N GLN A 68 21.04 20.65 -0.21
CA GLN A 68 22.32 19.95 -0.20
C GLN A 68 22.41 18.87 -1.28
N PHE A 69 21.35 18.09 -1.51
CA PHE A 69 21.35 17.13 -2.62
C PHE A 69 21.37 17.81 -3.98
N GLN A 70 20.70 18.95 -4.15
CA GLN A 70 20.77 19.76 -5.38
C GLN A 70 22.19 20.31 -5.60
N GLN A 71 22.86 20.75 -4.54
CA GLN A 71 24.27 21.17 -4.60
C GLN A 71 25.18 20.00 -4.98
N ALA A 72 24.96 18.81 -4.42
CA ALA A 72 25.71 17.61 -4.77
C ALA A 72 25.60 17.28 -6.27
N VAL A 73 24.37 17.31 -6.82
CA VAL A 73 24.10 17.10 -8.26
C VAL A 73 24.72 18.19 -9.13
N ALA A 74 24.72 19.44 -8.67
CA ALA A 74 25.35 20.55 -9.41
C ALA A 74 26.89 20.40 -9.48
N LEU A 75 27.51 19.86 -8.43
CA LEU A 75 28.93 19.59 -8.34
C LEU A 75 29.37 18.33 -9.10
N ASP A 76 28.55 17.28 -9.03
CA ASP A 76 28.71 16.03 -9.80
C ASP A 76 27.36 15.55 -10.36
N PRO A 77 27.04 15.85 -11.62
CA PRO A 77 25.82 15.39 -12.27
C PRO A 77 25.70 13.86 -12.41
N ASN A 78 26.78 13.10 -12.23
CA ASN A 78 26.77 11.65 -12.28
C ASN A 78 26.74 10.99 -10.89
N LEU A 79 26.55 11.76 -9.82
CA LEU A 79 26.42 11.21 -8.47
C LEU A 79 25.02 10.59 -8.29
N ALA A 80 24.89 9.30 -8.66
CA ALA A 80 23.63 8.56 -8.63
C ALA A 80 22.91 8.64 -7.27
N ALA A 81 23.67 8.58 -6.17
CA ALA A 81 23.11 8.66 -4.81
C ALA A 81 22.43 10.01 -4.52
N ALA A 82 22.93 11.12 -5.07
CA ALA A 82 22.31 12.43 -4.88
C ALA A 82 20.99 12.53 -5.63
N HIS A 83 20.94 12.07 -6.87
CA HIS A 83 19.69 11.98 -7.64
C HIS A 83 18.66 11.08 -6.96
N TYR A 84 19.09 9.92 -6.47
CA TYR A 84 18.22 8.98 -5.76
C TYR A 84 17.58 9.62 -4.51
N ASN A 85 18.37 10.30 -3.68
CA ASN A 85 17.88 10.97 -2.49
C ASN A 85 16.94 12.15 -2.81
N LEU A 86 17.18 12.90 -3.88
CA LEU A 86 16.23 13.89 -4.40
C LEU A 86 14.91 13.22 -4.81
N GLY A 87 14.98 12.08 -5.49
CA GLY A 87 13.80 11.31 -5.86
C GLY A 87 12.96 10.88 -4.66
N LEU A 88 13.60 10.42 -3.57
CA LEU A 88 12.92 10.06 -2.33
C LEU A 88 12.23 11.27 -1.70
N LEU A 89 12.89 12.43 -1.65
CA LEU A 89 12.32 13.66 -1.11
C LEU A 89 11.13 14.16 -1.93
N PHE A 90 11.25 14.19 -3.26
CA PHE A 90 10.16 14.60 -4.14
C PHE A 90 8.95 13.68 -3.99
N ARG A 91 9.17 12.37 -3.91
CA ARG A 91 8.10 11.40 -3.66
C ARG A 91 7.40 11.65 -2.32
N GLN A 92 8.15 11.90 -1.26
CA GLN A 92 7.60 12.25 0.06
C GLN A 92 6.75 13.52 0.02
N GLN A 93 7.11 14.48 -0.83
CA GLN A 93 6.36 15.73 -1.05
C GLN A 93 5.16 15.57 -2.01
N GLY A 94 4.90 14.37 -2.54
CA GLY A 94 3.87 14.11 -3.55
C GLY A 94 4.22 14.63 -4.97
N ARG A 95 5.46 15.06 -5.19
CA ARG A 95 5.98 15.59 -6.47
C ARG A 95 6.43 14.44 -7.37
N LEU A 96 5.47 13.63 -7.81
CA LEU A 96 5.73 12.33 -8.46
C LEU A 96 6.50 12.42 -9.76
N GLN A 97 6.25 13.43 -10.58
CA GLN A 97 6.97 13.65 -11.85
C GLN A 97 8.46 13.95 -11.61
N GLU A 98 8.75 14.78 -10.62
CA GLU A 98 10.11 15.15 -10.26
C GLU A 98 10.83 13.98 -9.58
N ALA A 99 10.10 13.19 -8.78
CA ALA A 99 10.61 11.95 -8.21
C ALA A 99 11.03 10.96 -9.29
N ALA A 100 10.16 10.70 -10.28
CA ALA A 100 10.44 9.82 -11.41
C ALA A 100 11.63 10.32 -12.22
N SER A 101 11.72 11.63 -12.50
CA SER A 101 12.85 12.24 -13.19
C SER A 101 14.16 12.05 -12.42
N ALA A 102 14.15 12.28 -11.10
CA ALA A 102 15.34 12.12 -10.27
C ALA A 102 15.79 10.65 -10.19
N PHE A 103 14.87 9.70 -9.99
CA PHE A 103 15.21 8.26 -10.04
C PHE A 103 15.74 7.83 -11.42
N TRP A 104 15.19 8.38 -12.51
CA TRP A 104 15.68 8.11 -13.86
C TRP A 104 17.12 8.63 -14.06
N GLN A 105 17.46 9.82 -13.54
CA GLN A 105 18.84 10.29 -13.55
C GLN A 105 19.76 9.40 -12.72
N ALA A 106 19.28 8.90 -11.56
CA ALA A 106 20.04 7.98 -10.73
C ALA A 106 20.39 6.67 -11.49
N VAL A 107 19.43 6.06 -12.20
CA VAL A 107 19.70 4.83 -12.99
C VAL A 107 20.52 5.08 -14.25
N ARG A 108 20.51 6.30 -14.78
CA ARG A 108 21.42 6.69 -15.86
C ARG A 108 22.86 6.85 -15.38
N ALA A 109 23.03 7.43 -14.20
CA ALA A 109 24.34 7.62 -13.57
C ALA A 109 24.94 6.29 -13.09
N ASP A 110 24.11 5.41 -12.52
CA ASP A 110 24.48 4.05 -12.14
C ASP A 110 23.45 3.02 -12.66
N PRO A 111 23.74 2.35 -13.78
CA PRO A 111 22.87 1.30 -14.35
C PRO A 111 22.77 0.02 -13.52
N GLN A 112 23.49 -0.10 -12.41
CA GLN A 112 23.39 -1.21 -11.46
C GLN A 112 22.67 -0.81 -10.17
N PHE A 113 22.12 0.39 -10.08
CA PHE A 113 21.41 0.86 -8.89
C PHE A 113 19.99 0.29 -8.82
N ALA A 114 19.87 -0.96 -8.36
CA ALA A 114 18.60 -1.71 -8.30
C ALA A 114 17.49 -0.95 -7.55
N MET A 115 17.80 -0.35 -6.39
CA MET A 115 16.83 0.41 -5.61
C MET A 115 16.29 1.64 -6.35
N ALA A 116 17.10 2.30 -7.17
CA ALA A 116 16.65 3.44 -7.97
C ALA A 116 15.67 2.98 -9.06
N TYR A 117 15.94 1.84 -9.72
CA TYR A 117 14.97 1.22 -10.63
C TYR A 117 13.66 0.85 -9.95
N ALA A 118 13.71 0.25 -8.75
CA ALA A 118 12.51 -0.13 -8.00
C ALA A 118 11.66 1.10 -7.60
N ASN A 119 12.31 2.19 -7.16
CA ASN A 119 11.62 3.43 -6.81
C ASN A 119 11.11 4.19 -8.03
N LEU A 120 11.81 4.14 -9.16
CA LEU A 120 11.31 4.65 -10.44
C LEU A 120 10.03 3.93 -10.85
N GLY A 121 10.02 2.58 -10.78
CA GLY A 121 8.84 1.77 -11.01
C GLY A 121 7.68 2.16 -10.09
N GLY A 122 7.95 2.35 -8.80
CA GLY A 122 6.94 2.80 -7.83
C GLY A 122 6.34 4.18 -8.18
N ALA A 123 7.16 5.15 -8.52
CA ALA A 123 6.70 6.48 -8.92
C ALA A 123 5.87 6.45 -10.22
N LEU A 124 6.21 5.56 -11.14
CA LEU A 124 5.46 5.36 -12.39
C LEU A 124 4.10 4.69 -12.15
N ILE A 125 3.99 3.77 -11.19
CA ILE A 125 2.70 3.20 -10.77
C ILE A 125 1.76 4.31 -10.27
N GLU A 126 2.26 5.16 -9.38
CA GLU A 126 1.51 6.29 -8.83
C GLU A 126 1.08 7.29 -9.93
N GLY A 127 1.90 7.42 -11.00
CA GLY A 127 1.59 8.19 -12.21
C GLY A 127 0.72 7.47 -13.25
N GLY A 128 0.30 6.22 -13.00
CA GLY A 128 -0.56 5.42 -13.89
C GLY A 128 0.16 4.80 -15.09
N ASN A 129 1.50 4.83 -15.16
CA ASN A 129 2.29 4.30 -16.27
C ASN A 129 2.78 2.88 -15.99
N LEU A 130 1.85 1.92 -16.03
CA LEU A 130 2.09 0.54 -15.60
C LEU A 130 3.09 -0.20 -16.48
N ASP A 131 3.10 0.01 -17.80
CA ASP A 131 3.98 -0.73 -18.72
C ASP A 131 5.47 -0.36 -18.50
N GLN A 132 5.75 0.93 -18.34
CA GLN A 132 7.10 1.38 -18.03
C GLN A 132 7.51 0.96 -16.62
N ALA A 133 6.58 1.00 -15.66
CA ALA A 133 6.84 0.53 -14.30
C ALA A 133 7.27 -0.93 -14.29
N GLU A 134 6.57 -1.82 -15.03
CA GLU A 134 6.94 -3.22 -15.14
C GLU A 134 8.38 -3.41 -15.64
N ALA A 135 8.75 -2.70 -16.71
CA ALA A 135 10.08 -2.84 -17.30
C ALA A 135 11.20 -2.46 -16.28
N TYR A 136 11.03 -1.35 -15.56
CA TYR A 136 12.01 -0.92 -14.58
C TYR A 136 12.04 -1.83 -13.34
N LEU A 137 10.89 -2.33 -12.87
CA LEU A 137 10.83 -3.27 -11.75
C LEU A 137 11.50 -4.61 -12.09
N ARG A 138 11.27 -5.13 -13.29
CA ARG A 138 11.98 -6.32 -13.77
C ARG A 138 13.49 -6.08 -13.86
N ARG A 139 13.91 -4.89 -14.28
CA ARG A 139 15.34 -4.53 -14.29
C ARG A 139 15.92 -4.48 -12.88
N ALA A 140 15.21 -3.89 -11.91
CA ALA A 140 15.60 -3.91 -10.51
C ALA A 140 15.84 -5.32 -9.99
N LEU A 141 14.90 -6.24 -10.29
CA LEU A 141 14.95 -7.64 -9.85
C LEU A 141 16.00 -8.49 -10.60
N GLN A 142 16.38 -8.12 -11.82
CA GLN A 142 17.52 -8.72 -12.51
C GLN A 142 18.86 -8.37 -11.82
N ILE A 143 18.98 -7.15 -11.31
CA ILE A 143 20.19 -6.68 -10.62
C ILE A 143 20.22 -7.22 -9.19
N GLN A 144 19.09 -7.11 -8.47
CA GLN A 144 18.96 -7.54 -7.09
C GLN A 144 17.64 -8.33 -6.89
N PRO A 145 17.70 -9.68 -6.96
CA PRO A 145 16.51 -10.55 -6.94
C PRO A 145 15.75 -10.59 -5.61
N ASP A 146 16.36 -10.15 -4.52
CA ASP A 146 15.81 -10.19 -3.16
C ASP A 146 15.15 -8.87 -2.70
N LEU A 147 14.92 -7.94 -3.62
CA LEU A 147 14.22 -6.69 -3.33
C LEU A 147 12.71 -6.92 -3.13
N GLY A 148 12.29 -7.11 -1.87
CA GLY A 148 10.89 -7.35 -1.53
C GLY A 148 9.94 -6.25 -1.99
N ASN A 149 10.35 -4.97 -1.90
CA ASN A 149 9.56 -3.84 -2.40
C ASN A 149 9.41 -3.83 -3.93
N ALA A 150 10.43 -4.27 -4.68
CA ALA A 150 10.33 -4.39 -6.13
C ALA A 150 9.36 -5.51 -6.54
N HIS A 151 9.39 -6.66 -5.83
CA HIS A 151 8.40 -7.72 -6.01
C HIS A 151 6.98 -7.25 -5.68
N TYR A 152 6.80 -6.51 -4.58
CA TYR A 152 5.49 -5.95 -4.21
C TYR A 152 4.96 -5.01 -5.30
N ASN A 153 5.78 -4.05 -5.75
CA ASN A 153 5.41 -3.11 -6.80
C ASN A 153 5.11 -3.83 -8.13
N LEU A 154 5.89 -4.86 -8.49
CA LEU A 154 5.62 -5.70 -9.66
C LEU A 154 4.28 -6.42 -9.52
N GLY A 155 3.98 -6.97 -8.34
CA GLY A 155 2.67 -7.55 -8.03
C GLY A 155 1.52 -6.56 -8.24
N MET A 156 1.67 -5.31 -7.80
CA MET A 156 0.68 -4.24 -8.01
C MET A 156 0.45 -3.93 -9.49
N VAL A 157 1.53 -3.84 -10.28
CA VAL A 157 1.43 -3.64 -11.74
C VAL A 157 0.69 -4.79 -12.40
N LEU A 158 1.10 -6.04 -12.11
CA LEU A 158 0.52 -7.25 -12.69
C LEU A 158 -0.96 -7.41 -12.32
N GLN A 159 -1.33 -7.08 -11.08
CA GLN A 159 -2.72 -7.05 -10.63
C GLN A 159 -3.53 -5.99 -11.39
N GLY A 160 -2.98 -4.79 -11.58
CA GLY A 160 -3.60 -3.72 -12.37
C GLY A 160 -3.82 -4.10 -13.83
N GLN A 161 -2.93 -4.93 -14.40
CA GLN A 161 -3.05 -5.50 -15.75
C GLN A 161 -3.96 -6.73 -15.81
N GLY A 162 -4.51 -7.22 -14.69
CA GLY A 162 -5.33 -8.43 -14.63
C GLY A 162 -4.56 -9.75 -14.69
N ARG A 163 -3.24 -9.72 -14.62
CA ARG A 163 -2.33 -10.89 -14.63
C ARG A 163 -2.20 -11.49 -13.23
N LEU A 164 -3.34 -11.99 -12.70
CA LEU A 164 -3.48 -12.33 -11.29
C LEU A 164 -2.56 -13.46 -10.80
N ASP A 165 -2.23 -14.45 -11.63
CA ASP A 165 -1.31 -15.53 -11.24
C ASP A 165 0.11 -15.02 -11.05
N GLU A 166 0.57 -14.19 -11.96
CA GLU A 166 1.88 -13.56 -11.86
C GLU A 166 1.93 -12.57 -10.68
N ALA A 167 0.83 -11.85 -10.42
CA ALA A 167 0.72 -10.98 -9.25
C ALA A 167 0.84 -11.77 -7.94
N LEU A 168 0.13 -12.91 -7.82
CA LEU A 168 0.26 -13.80 -6.65
C LEU A 168 1.68 -14.30 -6.44
N ALA A 169 2.37 -14.69 -7.51
CA ALA A 169 3.77 -15.10 -7.43
C ALA A 169 4.67 -13.95 -6.95
N ALA A 170 4.50 -12.76 -7.51
CA ALA A 170 5.25 -11.57 -7.12
C ALA A 170 4.99 -11.17 -5.65
N PHE A 171 3.72 -11.15 -5.19
CA PHE A 171 3.40 -10.88 -3.79
C PHE A 171 3.92 -11.97 -2.84
N THR A 172 4.00 -13.22 -3.29
CA THR A 172 4.60 -14.30 -2.48
C THR A 172 6.09 -14.06 -2.26
N LEU A 173 6.83 -13.70 -3.30
CA LEU A 173 8.24 -13.32 -3.18
C LEU A 173 8.42 -12.04 -2.35
N ALA A 174 7.52 -11.06 -2.50
CA ALA A 174 7.52 -9.86 -1.67
C ALA A 174 7.42 -10.20 -0.18
N GLY A 175 6.50 -11.08 0.22
CA GLY A 175 6.36 -11.53 1.60
C GLY A 175 7.55 -12.35 2.10
N GLN A 176 8.19 -13.14 1.22
CA GLN A 176 9.39 -13.89 1.54
C GLN A 176 10.59 -12.98 1.83
N TYR A 177 10.82 -11.97 1.00
CA TYR A 177 11.95 -11.03 1.14
C TYR A 177 11.67 -9.86 2.08
N SER A 178 10.40 -9.59 2.40
CA SER A 178 9.99 -8.57 3.37
C SER A 178 8.96 -9.15 4.36
N PRO A 179 9.38 -10.10 5.25
CA PRO A 179 8.46 -10.86 6.09
C PRO A 179 7.73 -10.03 7.15
N GLN A 180 8.16 -8.81 7.42
CA GLN A 180 7.50 -7.89 8.35
C GLN A 180 6.55 -6.91 7.65
N ALA A 181 6.39 -7.00 6.32
CA ALA A 181 5.47 -6.17 5.55
C ALA A 181 4.13 -6.91 5.34
N PRO A 182 3.03 -6.43 5.96
CA PRO A 182 1.73 -7.11 5.87
C PRO A 182 1.06 -6.96 4.50
N GLU A 183 1.48 -5.96 3.71
CA GLU A 183 0.81 -5.54 2.48
C GLU A 183 0.78 -6.64 1.41
N SER A 184 1.86 -7.43 1.29
CA SER A 184 1.93 -8.53 0.32
C SER A 184 0.92 -9.64 0.63
N HIS A 185 0.77 -9.98 1.91
CA HIS A 185 -0.22 -10.94 2.37
C HIS A 185 -1.64 -10.41 2.20
N PHE A 186 -1.87 -9.13 2.49
CA PHE A 186 -3.14 -8.47 2.25
C PHE A 186 -3.55 -8.51 0.78
N GLN A 187 -2.65 -8.16 -0.15
CA GLN A 187 -2.93 -8.18 -1.59
C GLN A 187 -3.21 -9.60 -2.10
N ARG A 188 -2.49 -10.61 -1.61
CA ARG A 188 -2.82 -12.01 -1.91
C ARG A 188 -4.23 -12.36 -1.45
N GLY A 189 -4.62 -11.93 -0.26
CA GLY A 189 -5.98 -12.10 0.25
C GLY A 189 -7.03 -11.48 -0.67
N ILE A 190 -6.79 -10.27 -1.18
CA ILE A 190 -7.68 -9.60 -2.14
C ILE A 190 -7.81 -10.40 -3.44
N ILE A 191 -6.70 -10.89 -4.00
CA ILE A 191 -6.74 -11.69 -5.23
C ILE A 191 -7.50 -13.01 -5.01
N TYR A 192 -7.26 -13.71 -3.90
CA TYR A 192 -8.00 -14.93 -3.57
C TYR A 192 -9.51 -14.66 -3.36
N MET A 193 -9.89 -13.53 -2.75
CA MET A 193 -11.29 -13.11 -2.68
C MET A 193 -11.91 -12.89 -4.06
N GLN A 194 -11.21 -12.23 -4.98
CA GLN A 194 -11.68 -12.02 -6.37
C GLN A 194 -11.93 -13.33 -7.10
N ARG A 195 -11.19 -14.40 -6.73
CA ARG A 195 -11.32 -15.75 -7.28
C ARG A 195 -12.31 -16.63 -6.50
N GLU A 196 -12.97 -16.08 -5.49
CA GLU A 196 -13.87 -16.82 -4.59
C GLU A 196 -13.16 -17.99 -3.83
N GLN A 197 -11.81 -17.93 -3.76
CA GLN A 197 -10.97 -18.87 -3.01
C GLN A 197 -10.90 -18.44 -1.53
N TYR A 198 -12.05 -18.54 -0.84
CA TYR A 198 -12.22 -17.94 0.49
C TYR A 198 -11.29 -18.53 1.56
N GLY A 199 -10.95 -19.82 1.48
CA GLY A 199 -9.99 -20.45 2.41
C GLY A 199 -8.59 -19.84 2.29
N ASP A 200 -8.09 -19.68 1.07
CA ASP A 200 -6.78 -19.05 0.80
C ASP A 200 -6.80 -17.56 1.16
N ALA A 201 -7.93 -16.88 0.90
CA ALA A 201 -8.11 -15.48 1.27
C ALA A 201 -8.05 -15.28 2.79
N GLU A 202 -8.74 -16.13 3.57
CA GLU A 202 -8.71 -16.09 5.05
C GLU A 202 -7.31 -16.32 5.59
N ALA A 203 -6.59 -17.32 5.06
CA ALA A 203 -5.22 -17.62 5.45
C ALA A 203 -4.28 -16.43 5.17
N ALA A 204 -4.37 -15.83 3.97
CA ALA A 204 -3.53 -14.70 3.58
C ALA A 204 -3.83 -13.44 4.42
N LEU A 205 -5.10 -13.10 4.62
CA LEU A 205 -5.51 -11.98 5.49
C LEU A 205 -5.10 -12.22 6.94
N GLY A 206 -5.18 -13.47 7.42
CA GLY A 206 -4.71 -13.87 8.74
C GLY A 206 -3.21 -13.63 8.91
N GLN A 207 -2.39 -13.93 7.89
CA GLN A 207 -0.96 -13.62 7.89
C GLN A 207 -0.70 -12.11 7.95
N ALA A 208 -1.44 -11.29 7.19
CA ALA A 208 -1.33 -9.83 7.27
C ALA A 208 -1.66 -9.31 8.68
N LEU A 209 -2.71 -9.84 9.31
CA LEU A 209 -3.12 -9.46 10.67
C LEU A 209 -2.18 -9.98 11.77
N ALA A 210 -1.49 -11.10 11.55
CA ALA A 210 -0.46 -11.58 12.47
C ALA A 210 0.74 -10.62 12.53
N ILE A 211 1.07 -9.97 11.40
CA ILE A 211 2.14 -8.96 11.32
C ILE A 211 1.65 -7.61 11.84
N GLN A 212 0.47 -7.18 11.40
CA GLN A 212 -0.14 -5.91 11.80
C GLN A 212 -1.56 -6.12 12.34
N PRO A 213 -1.72 -6.34 13.66
CA PRO A 213 -3.04 -6.54 14.27
C PRO A 213 -3.99 -5.34 14.15
N GLN A 214 -3.46 -4.13 13.98
CA GLN A 214 -4.19 -2.87 13.83
C GLN A 214 -4.34 -2.48 12.35
N TYR A 215 -4.83 -3.42 11.50
CA TYR A 215 -5.01 -3.22 10.07
C TYR A 215 -6.51 -3.28 9.72
N PRO A 216 -7.25 -2.15 9.76
CA PRO A 216 -8.71 -2.16 9.64
C PRO A 216 -9.20 -2.73 8.30
N GLN A 217 -8.47 -2.49 7.20
CA GLN A 217 -8.83 -3.03 5.89
C GLN A 217 -8.71 -4.56 5.84
N ALA A 218 -7.70 -5.14 6.51
CA ALA A 218 -7.52 -6.58 6.58
C ALA A 218 -8.64 -7.22 7.42
N HIS A 219 -9.02 -6.61 8.55
CA HIS A 219 -10.18 -7.07 9.33
C HIS A 219 -11.48 -6.98 8.55
N TYR A 220 -11.71 -5.87 7.84
CA TYR A 220 -12.89 -5.70 7.00
C TYR A 220 -12.98 -6.79 5.92
N ASN A 221 -11.90 -7.01 5.17
CA ASN A 221 -11.87 -8.03 4.11
C ASN A 221 -11.99 -9.45 4.68
N LEU A 222 -11.40 -9.73 5.85
CA LEU A 222 -11.61 -10.99 6.57
C LEU A 222 -13.08 -11.18 6.94
N GLY A 223 -13.77 -10.11 7.37
CA GLY A 223 -15.21 -10.11 7.60
C GLY A 223 -16.00 -10.45 6.34
N LEU A 224 -15.64 -9.87 5.19
CA LEU A 224 -16.30 -10.20 3.92
C LEU A 224 -16.06 -11.66 3.50
N VAL A 225 -14.85 -12.19 3.67
CA VAL A 225 -14.54 -13.61 3.41
C VAL A 225 -15.45 -14.50 4.25
N ARG A 226 -15.51 -14.29 5.56
CA ARG A 226 -16.31 -15.08 6.49
C ARG A 226 -17.81 -14.98 6.22
N PHE A 227 -18.28 -13.78 5.86
CA PHE A 227 -19.67 -13.57 5.48
C PHE A 227 -20.04 -14.39 4.23
N ASN A 228 -19.18 -14.41 3.22
CA ASN A 228 -19.42 -15.20 2.01
C ASN A 228 -19.29 -16.72 2.23
N GLN A 229 -18.57 -17.16 3.25
CA GLN A 229 -18.55 -18.56 3.73
C GLN A 229 -19.77 -18.93 4.58
N GLY A 230 -20.67 -17.99 4.87
CA GLY A 230 -21.83 -18.20 5.76
C GLY A 230 -21.47 -18.14 7.25
N GLN A 231 -20.25 -17.78 7.61
CA GLN A 231 -19.78 -17.66 9.01
C GLN A 231 -20.15 -16.26 9.56
N VAL A 232 -21.44 -15.97 9.66
CA VAL A 232 -21.94 -14.60 9.83
C VAL A 232 -21.53 -13.99 11.16
N GLU A 233 -21.52 -14.74 12.26
CA GLU A 233 -21.07 -14.29 13.58
C GLU A 233 -19.57 -13.94 13.59
N SER A 234 -18.76 -14.78 12.96
CA SER A 234 -17.31 -14.53 12.82
C SER A 234 -17.03 -13.31 11.92
N ALA A 235 -17.88 -13.08 10.92
CA ALA A 235 -17.83 -11.89 10.08
C ALA A 235 -18.13 -10.62 10.91
N LEU A 236 -19.14 -10.63 11.76
CA LEU A 236 -19.47 -9.52 12.65
C LEU A 236 -18.32 -9.16 13.59
N GLU A 237 -17.62 -10.17 14.13
CA GLU A 237 -16.44 -9.91 14.96
C GLU A 237 -15.33 -9.20 14.15
N SER A 238 -15.13 -9.62 12.91
CA SER A 238 -14.13 -9.01 12.02
C SER A 238 -14.50 -7.56 11.65
N PHE A 239 -15.78 -7.30 11.32
CA PHE A 239 -16.28 -5.94 11.06
C PHE A 239 -16.18 -5.05 12.31
N ARG A 240 -16.50 -5.60 13.49
CA ARG A 240 -16.33 -4.90 14.77
C ARG A 240 -14.89 -4.49 15.01
N ARG A 241 -13.90 -5.36 14.73
CA ARG A 241 -12.49 -5.03 14.84
C ARG A 241 -12.11 -3.90 13.88
N ALA A 242 -12.56 -3.96 12.62
CA ALA A 242 -12.30 -2.90 11.65
C ALA A 242 -12.83 -1.54 12.15
N THR A 243 -14.05 -1.50 12.69
CA THR A 243 -14.68 -0.26 13.20
C THR A 243 -14.09 0.23 14.52
N GLN A 244 -13.58 -0.66 15.38
CA GLN A 244 -12.85 -0.29 16.60
C GLN A 244 -11.52 0.39 16.28
N ILE A 245 -10.82 -0.07 15.24
CA ILE A 245 -9.55 0.52 14.80
C ILE A 245 -9.81 1.84 14.05
N ASN A 246 -10.80 1.84 13.16
CA ASN A 246 -11.20 3.02 12.40
C ASN A 246 -12.71 3.28 12.58
N GLY A 247 -13.06 4.16 13.50
CA GLY A 247 -14.45 4.53 13.80
C GLY A 247 -15.22 5.16 12.63
N SER A 248 -14.53 5.59 11.57
CA SER A 248 -15.14 6.18 10.38
C SER A 248 -15.24 5.18 9.20
N TYR A 249 -15.03 3.89 9.44
CA TYR A 249 -15.06 2.89 8.36
C TYR A 249 -16.51 2.53 7.97
N ALA A 250 -17.15 3.38 7.18
CA ALA A 250 -18.56 3.27 6.79
C ALA A 250 -18.91 1.89 6.18
N ASP A 251 -18.05 1.33 5.31
CA ASP A 251 -18.27 0.04 4.66
C ASP A 251 -18.34 -1.12 5.66
N ALA A 252 -17.54 -1.06 6.74
CA ALA A 252 -17.57 -2.08 7.78
C ALA A 252 -18.88 -2.03 8.60
N TYR A 253 -19.38 -0.83 8.91
CA TYR A 253 -20.69 -0.68 9.56
C TYR A 253 -21.83 -1.15 8.64
N TYR A 254 -21.79 -0.81 7.35
CA TYR A 254 -22.80 -1.25 6.38
C TYR A 254 -22.80 -2.78 6.26
N SER A 255 -21.63 -3.40 6.16
CA SER A 255 -21.50 -4.87 6.04
C SER A 255 -21.92 -5.57 7.34
N ALA A 256 -21.64 -4.98 8.51
CA ALA A 256 -22.19 -5.46 9.78
C ALA A 256 -23.73 -5.40 9.79
N GLY A 257 -24.32 -4.34 9.23
CA GLY A 257 -25.77 -4.22 9.09
C GLY A 257 -26.38 -5.32 8.22
N LEU A 258 -25.72 -5.70 7.12
CA LEU A 258 -26.13 -6.85 6.31
C LEU A 258 -26.03 -8.15 7.10
N ALA A 259 -24.94 -8.34 7.85
CA ALA A 259 -24.74 -9.54 8.68
C ALA A 259 -25.79 -9.65 9.79
N PHE A 260 -26.09 -8.57 10.51
CA PHE A 260 -27.18 -8.54 11.51
C PHE A 260 -28.54 -8.82 10.89
N THR A 261 -28.82 -8.27 9.70
CA THR A 261 -30.07 -8.54 8.96
C THR A 261 -30.21 -10.03 8.64
N GLN A 262 -29.11 -10.67 8.19
CA GLN A 262 -29.13 -12.12 7.89
C GLN A 262 -29.38 -12.98 9.13
N LEU A 263 -28.96 -12.53 10.32
CA LEU A 263 -29.21 -13.19 11.60
C LEU A 263 -30.58 -12.87 12.21
N GLY A 264 -31.40 -12.02 11.57
CA GLY A 264 -32.68 -11.56 12.13
C GLY A 264 -32.52 -10.57 13.30
N ARG A 265 -31.32 -10.04 13.52
CA ARG A 265 -31.01 -9.08 14.59
C ARG A 265 -31.27 -7.66 14.10
N TYR A 266 -32.53 -7.34 13.89
CA TYR A 266 -32.96 -6.14 13.16
C TYR A 266 -32.67 -4.83 13.91
N GLU A 267 -32.70 -4.83 15.25
CA GLU A 267 -32.39 -3.62 16.03
C GLU A 267 -30.92 -3.23 15.91
N GLU A 268 -30.04 -4.23 16.01
CA GLU A 268 -28.60 -3.99 15.80
C GLU A 268 -28.30 -3.60 14.34
N ALA A 269 -28.98 -4.23 13.38
CA ALA A 269 -28.87 -3.85 11.98
C ALA A 269 -29.24 -2.38 11.77
N ARG A 270 -30.37 -1.95 12.38
CA ARG A 270 -30.85 -0.54 12.32
C ARG A 270 -29.79 0.42 12.83
N ALA A 271 -29.28 0.15 14.03
CA ALA A 271 -28.30 1.03 14.67
C ALA A 271 -27.03 1.22 13.83
N VAL A 272 -26.44 0.12 13.32
CA VAL A 272 -25.20 0.21 12.53
C VAL A 272 -25.43 0.77 11.13
N LEU A 273 -26.59 0.52 10.51
CA LEU A 273 -26.93 1.07 9.18
C LEU A 273 -27.20 2.57 9.23
N GLU A 274 -27.88 3.06 10.28
CA GLU A 274 -28.05 4.51 10.49
C GLU A 274 -26.69 5.19 10.64
N TYR A 275 -25.78 4.57 11.40
CA TYR A 275 -24.45 5.09 11.57
C TYR A 275 -23.65 5.09 10.23
N ALA A 276 -23.69 3.98 9.48
CA ALA A 276 -23.07 3.90 8.16
C ALA A 276 -23.61 4.96 7.19
N LYS A 277 -24.94 5.14 7.15
CA LYS A 277 -25.59 6.16 6.32
C LYS A 277 -25.04 7.56 6.63
N ASN A 278 -24.98 7.91 7.91
CA ASN A 278 -24.50 9.22 8.34
C ASN A 278 -23.01 9.42 7.98
N LEU A 279 -22.18 8.39 8.13
CA LEU A 279 -20.80 8.43 7.68
C LEU A 279 -20.70 8.67 6.17
N TYR A 280 -21.49 7.94 5.35
CA TYR A 280 -21.50 8.13 3.89
C TYR A 280 -21.94 9.55 3.51
N ILE A 281 -22.93 10.15 4.21
CA ILE A 281 -23.32 11.54 3.99
C ILE A 281 -22.15 12.48 4.28
N THR A 282 -21.49 12.30 5.43
CA THR A 282 -20.34 13.13 5.84
C THR A 282 -19.16 13.00 4.87
N MET A 283 -18.99 11.83 4.29
CA MET A 283 -17.94 11.54 3.28
C MET A 283 -18.33 12.04 1.86
N GLY A 284 -19.50 12.64 1.68
CA GLY A 284 -19.96 13.08 0.37
C GLY A 284 -20.30 11.95 -0.59
N ASN A 285 -20.74 10.80 -0.08
CA ASN A 285 -21.09 9.61 -0.86
C ASN A 285 -22.60 9.30 -0.80
N PRO A 286 -23.44 10.08 -1.52
CA PRO A 286 -24.90 9.96 -1.46
C PRO A 286 -25.42 8.61 -1.96
N ASP A 287 -24.74 7.98 -2.90
CA ASP A 287 -25.16 6.69 -3.46
C ASP A 287 -25.13 5.58 -2.40
N TRP A 288 -24.08 5.52 -1.59
CA TRP A 288 -23.97 4.56 -0.51
C TRP A 288 -24.86 4.91 0.67
N ALA A 289 -25.07 6.21 0.95
CA ALA A 289 -26.04 6.65 1.93
C ALA A 289 -27.47 6.20 1.54
N ALA A 290 -27.83 6.32 0.26
CA ALA A 290 -29.12 5.85 -0.26
C ALA A 290 -29.25 4.32 -0.17
N LYS A 291 -28.18 3.55 -0.42
CA LYS A 291 -28.18 2.09 -0.24
C LYS A 291 -28.44 1.70 1.23
N ALA A 292 -27.78 2.37 2.18
CA ALA A 292 -27.99 2.15 3.60
C ALA A 292 -29.43 2.50 3.99
N GLN A 293 -29.98 3.62 3.52
CA GLN A 293 -31.37 4.02 3.75
C GLN A 293 -32.37 3.01 3.17
N ASN A 294 -32.12 2.50 1.96
CA ASN A 294 -32.97 1.48 1.33
C ASN A 294 -32.97 0.18 2.13
N LEU A 295 -31.83 -0.22 2.67
CA LEU A 295 -31.76 -1.43 3.51
C LEU A 295 -32.51 -1.22 4.83
N LEU A 296 -32.36 -0.05 5.47
CA LEU A 296 -33.13 0.34 6.65
C LEU A 296 -34.65 0.26 6.44
N GLY A 297 -35.14 0.75 5.30
CA GLY A 297 -36.57 0.73 4.95
C GLY A 297 -37.14 -0.66 4.68
N ARG A 298 -36.28 -1.67 4.52
CA ARG A 298 -36.70 -3.08 4.30
C ARG A 298 -36.64 -3.93 5.56
N LEU A 299 -36.11 -3.40 6.66
CA LEU A 299 -36.05 -4.14 7.92
C LEU A 299 -37.46 -4.24 8.52
N PRO A 300 -37.82 -5.40 9.04
CA PRO A 300 -39.07 -5.55 9.82
C PRO A 300 -39.08 -4.58 11.00
N ASN A 301 -40.29 -4.13 11.37
CA ASN A 301 -40.49 -3.31 12.57
C ASN A 301 -40.30 -4.12 13.83
#